data_ca401e876ed2ce64ffb6ae712e9b292d
#
_entry.id   ca401e876ed2ce64ffb6ae712e9b292d
#
_cell.length_a   1.000
_cell.length_b   1.000
_cell.length_c   1.000
_cell.angle_alpha   90.00
_cell.angle_beta   90.00
_cell.angle_gamma   90.00
#
_symmetry.space_group_name_H-M   'P 1'
#
loop_
_entity.id
_entity.type
_entity.pdbx_description
1 polymer ?
#
loop_
_entity_poly.entity_id
_entity_poly.type
_entity_poly.pdbx_seq_one_letter_code
_entity_poly.pdbx_strand_id
1 'polypeptide(L)'
;FVMNYSNEGPVIILDDIAYIDYSYNLERSRDYMNVFNRMNDQVMIVVAFSCSKTLTSYGLRCGGAVILARNQEDVRALEILMEKHARASWSNIPNAAMENFVKVTTEHKDEFNAEKAKYVDLLRQRCEVFKKEADECGLAYYPYKEGFFVTLKVEDDDLLTRFHEAMLAQDIYTIKVNKGIRVALCSLSVEKCQGLAFKMKEILDSLK
;
A
#
# COMPACT_ATOMS: atom_id res chain seq x y z
N PHE A 1 8.73 -15.34 -13.50
CA PHE A 1 7.80 -16.02 -12.59
C PHE A 1 6.43 -16.17 -13.27
N VAL A 2 5.68 -15.10 -13.51
CA VAL A 2 4.32 -15.14 -14.11
C VAL A 2 4.30 -15.85 -15.44
N MET A 3 5.27 -15.61 -16.33
CA MET A 3 5.35 -16.26 -17.64
C MET A 3 5.50 -17.79 -17.55
N ASN A 4 6.14 -18.29 -16.51
CA ASN A 4 6.24 -19.74 -16.32
C ASN A 4 4.88 -20.35 -15.96
N TYR A 5 4.12 -19.69 -15.07
CA TYR A 5 2.78 -20.16 -14.72
C TYR A 5 1.78 -20.05 -15.87
N SER A 6 1.87 -19.02 -16.71
CA SER A 6 0.98 -18.86 -17.85
C SER A 6 1.18 -19.91 -18.96
N ASN A 7 2.27 -20.67 -18.94
CA ASN A 7 2.46 -21.84 -19.80
C ASN A 7 1.65 -23.07 -19.32
N GLU A 8 1.22 -23.06 -18.07
CA GLU A 8 0.42 -24.14 -17.47
C GLU A 8 -1.09 -23.85 -17.53
N GLY A 9 -1.48 -22.62 -17.81
CA GLY A 9 -2.87 -22.20 -17.93
C GLY A 9 -3.09 -20.69 -17.69
N PRO A 10 -4.36 -20.26 -17.66
CA PRO A 10 -4.70 -18.85 -17.45
C PRO A 10 -4.24 -18.34 -16.09
N VAL A 11 -3.69 -17.12 -16.07
CA VAL A 11 -3.20 -16.42 -14.86
C VAL A 11 -3.85 -15.05 -14.77
N ILE A 12 -4.38 -14.69 -13.61
CA ILE A 12 -4.85 -13.36 -13.30
C ILE A 12 -3.85 -12.70 -12.35
N ILE A 13 -3.33 -11.54 -12.74
CA ILE A 13 -2.50 -10.69 -11.88
C ILE A 13 -3.39 -9.58 -11.33
N LEU A 14 -3.56 -9.52 -10.02
CA LEU A 14 -4.14 -8.38 -9.35
C LEU A 14 -3.01 -7.44 -8.90
N ASP A 15 -2.91 -6.27 -9.53
CA ASP A 15 -1.95 -5.22 -9.20
C ASP A 15 -2.65 -4.14 -8.37
N ASP A 16 -2.52 -4.24 -7.05
CA ASP A 16 -3.10 -3.27 -6.11
C ASP A 16 -2.16 -2.07 -5.94
N ILE A 17 -2.52 -0.96 -6.58
CA ILE A 17 -1.75 0.28 -6.61
C ILE A 17 -2.28 1.37 -5.66
N ALA A 18 -3.02 0.99 -4.62
CA ALA A 18 -3.67 1.95 -3.72
C ALA A 18 -2.75 3.01 -3.11
N TYR A 19 -1.44 2.77 -3.04
CA TYR A 19 -0.43 3.66 -2.45
C TYR A 19 0.58 4.24 -3.45
N ILE A 20 0.46 3.94 -4.73
CA ILE A 20 1.47 4.26 -5.75
C ILE A 20 1.80 5.76 -5.83
N ASP A 21 0.82 6.61 -5.56
CA ASP A 21 0.96 8.07 -5.61
C ASP A 21 1.70 8.68 -4.40
N TYR A 22 2.08 7.85 -3.42
CA TYR A 22 2.92 8.25 -2.29
C TYR A 22 4.39 7.87 -2.47
N SER A 23 4.79 7.47 -3.68
CA SER A 23 6.20 7.29 -4.04
C SER A 23 6.93 8.64 -4.06
N TYR A 24 8.17 8.66 -3.56
CA TYR A 24 9.05 9.84 -3.64
C TYR A 24 9.53 10.13 -5.06
N ASN A 25 9.38 9.15 -5.96
CA ASN A 25 9.69 9.29 -7.37
C ASN A 25 8.48 8.85 -8.22
N LEU A 26 7.53 9.77 -8.37
CA LEU A 26 6.28 9.51 -9.10
C LEU A 26 6.51 9.15 -10.57
N GLU A 27 7.52 9.71 -11.20
CA GLU A 27 7.83 9.43 -12.61
C GLU A 27 8.19 7.97 -12.83
N ARG A 28 8.96 7.39 -11.89
CA ARG A 28 9.44 6.00 -11.97
C ARG A 28 8.57 4.98 -11.24
N SER A 29 7.61 5.44 -10.46
CA SER A 29 6.77 4.55 -9.65
C SER A 29 5.97 3.53 -10.48
N ARG A 30 5.74 3.85 -11.76
CA ARG A 30 4.97 3.04 -12.70
C ARG A 30 5.82 2.32 -13.76
N ASP A 31 7.15 2.47 -13.74
CA ASP A 31 8.05 1.88 -14.75
C ASP A 31 7.91 0.35 -14.86
N TYR A 32 7.61 -0.33 -13.74
CA TYR A 32 7.39 -1.78 -13.72
C TYR A 32 6.20 -2.22 -14.57
N MET A 33 5.20 -1.34 -14.80
CA MET A 33 4.03 -1.65 -15.63
C MET A 33 4.41 -1.88 -17.10
N ASN A 34 5.58 -1.44 -17.54
CA ASN A 34 6.08 -1.72 -18.88
C ASN A 34 6.24 -3.23 -19.16
N VAL A 35 6.37 -4.04 -18.10
CA VAL A 35 6.41 -5.50 -18.23
C VAL A 35 5.09 -6.08 -18.72
N PHE A 36 3.96 -5.39 -18.50
CA PHE A 36 2.63 -5.84 -18.92
C PHE A 36 2.53 -6.01 -20.44
N ASN A 37 3.27 -5.22 -21.23
CA ASN A 37 3.33 -5.34 -22.69
C ASN A 37 3.95 -6.65 -23.17
N ARG A 38 4.64 -7.39 -22.29
CA ARG A 38 5.33 -8.66 -22.61
C ARG A 38 4.54 -9.90 -22.20
N MET A 39 3.35 -9.70 -21.58
CA MET A 39 2.52 -10.83 -21.15
C MET A 39 1.89 -11.53 -22.35
N ASN A 40 1.76 -12.85 -22.25
CA ASN A 40 1.12 -13.68 -23.27
C ASN A 40 -0.42 -13.66 -23.14
N ASP A 41 -1.10 -14.39 -24.03
CA ASP A 41 -2.57 -14.37 -24.11
C ASP A 41 -3.26 -15.10 -22.94
N GLN A 42 -2.51 -15.83 -22.12
CA GLN A 42 -3.01 -16.51 -20.94
C GLN A 42 -2.99 -15.58 -19.69
N VAL A 43 -2.50 -14.36 -19.81
CA VAL A 43 -2.38 -13.43 -18.68
C VAL A 43 -3.41 -12.32 -18.80
N MET A 44 -4.24 -12.19 -17.77
CA MET A 44 -5.08 -11.03 -17.52
C MET A 44 -4.48 -10.23 -16.37
N ILE A 45 -4.48 -8.91 -16.49
CA ILE A 45 -4.01 -8.00 -15.45
C ILE A 45 -5.16 -7.12 -15.01
N VAL A 46 -5.39 -7.04 -13.71
CA VAL A 46 -6.38 -6.18 -13.09
C VAL A 46 -5.62 -5.17 -12.21
N VAL A 47 -5.54 -3.94 -12.69
CA VAL A 47 -4.92 -2.83 -11.93
C VAL A 47 -5.99 -2.20 -11.06
N ALA A 48 -5.91 -2.40 -9.76
CA ALA A 48 -6.86 -1.87 -8.79
C ALA A 48 -6.32 -0.57 -8.17
N PHE A 49 -7.00 0.55 -8.37
CA PHE A 49 -6.65 1.81 -7.73
C PHE A 49 -7.70 2.24 -6.71
N SER A 50 -7.30 3.07 -5.76
CA SER A 50 -8.16 3.54 -4.68
C SER A 50 -8.01 5.04 -4.46
N CYS A 51 -9.14 5.74 -4.41
CA CYS A 51 -9.17 7.15 -4.01
C CYS A 51 -8.95 7.33 -2.51
N SER A 52 -9.08 6.27 -1.72
CA SER A 52 -8.96 6.30 -0.25
C SER A 52 -7.65 6.92 0.23
N LYS A 53 -6.53 6.61 -0.44
CA LYS A 53 -5.20 7.12 -0.10
C LYS A 53 -4.81 8.26 -1.04
N THR A 54 -4.83 8.01 -2.33
CA THR A 54 -4.44 8.98 -3.37
C THR A 54 -5.14 10.32 -3.25
N LEU A 55 -6.46 10.31 -2.96
CA LEU A 55 -7.26 11.54 -2.82
C LEU A 55 -7.63 11.86 -1.37
N THR A 56 -6.99 11.22 -0.38
CA THR A 56 -7.29 11.39 1.06
C THR A 56 -8.77 11.24 1.42
N SER A 57 -9.53 10.50 0.60
CA SER A 57 -10.99 10.35 0.69
C SER A 57 -11.41 8.96 1.16
N TYR A 58 -10.76 8.44 2.21
CA TYR A 58 -10.93 7.07 2.70
C TYR A 58 -12.40 6.69 2.96
N GLY A 59 -13.17 7.58 3.56
CA GLY A 59 -14.57 7.35 3.93
C GLY A 59 -15.54 7.32 2.75
N LEU A 60 -15.18 7.86 1.59
CA LEU A 60 -16.05 7.93 0.42
C LEU A 60 -16.17 6.62 -0.36
N ARG A 61 -15.35 5.62 -0.07
CA ARG A 61 -15.37 4.27 -0.67
C ARG A 61 -15.33 4.28 -2.20
N CYS A 62 -14.49 5.12 -2.79
CA CYS A 62 -14.31 5.24 -4.22
C CYS A 62 -12.99 4.58 -4.67
N GLY A 63 -13.03 3.88 -5.76
CA GLY A 63 -11.90 3.25 -6.44
C GLY A 63 -12.35 2.67 -7.77
N GLY A 64 -11.46 2.03 -8.46
CA GLY A 64 -11.76 1.40 -9.75
C GLY A 64 -10.75 0.34 -10.12
N ALA A 65 -11.02 -0.38 -11.19
CA ALA A 65 -10.12 -1.35 -11.76
C ALA A 65 -9.96 -1.11 -13.26
N VAL A 66 -8.73 -1.24 -13.75
CA VAL A 66 -8.43 -1.27 -15.18
C VAL A 66 -8.04 -2.69 -15.55
N ILE A 67 -8.76 -3.28 -16.48
CA ILE A 67 -8.56 -4.66 -16.93
C ILE A 67 -7.79 -4.67 -18.23
N LEU A 68 -6.68 -5.38 -18.26
CA LEU A 68 -5.82 -5.54 -19.43
C LEU A 68 -5.72 -7.04 -19.76
N ALA A 69 -6.17 -7.40 -20.95
CA ALA A 69 -5.99 -8.74 -21.53
C ALA A 69 -5.86 -8.64 -23.05
N ARG A 70 -5.32 -9.67 -23.69
CA ARG A 70 -5.22 -9.74 -25.15
C ARG A 70 -6.59 -10.00 -25.79
N ASN A 71 -7.42 -10.79 -25.13
CA ASN A 71 -8.77 -11.11 -25.61
C ASN A 71 -9.78 -10.12 -25.01
N GLN A 72 -10.48 -9.40 -25.86
CA GLN A 72 -11.50 -8.42 -25.46
C GLN A 72 -12.78 -9.10 -24.89
N GLU A 73 -13.06 -10.33 -25.26
CA GLU A 73 -14.20 -11.07 -24.71
C GLU A 73 -13.99 -11.36 -23.22
N ASP A 74 -12.76 -11.71 -22.82
CA ASP A 74 -12.41 -11.94 -21.41
C ASP A 74 -12.51 -10.64 -20.58
N VAL A 75 -12.07 -9.51 -21.15
CA VAL A 75 -12.22 -8.18 -20.51
C VAL A 75 -13.69 -7.89 -20.29
N ARG A 76 -14.53 -8.08 -21.32
CA ARG A 76 -15.96 -7.82 -21.22
C ARG A 76 -16.67 -8.77 -20.25
N ALA A 77 -16.28 -10.04 -20.22
CA ALA A 77 -16.84 -11.02 -19.30
C ALA A 77 -16.56 -10.62 -17.83
N LEU A 78 -15.32 -10.21 -17.54
CA LEU A 78 -14.97 -9.76 -16.18
C LEU A 78 -15.67 -8.44 -15.81
N GLU A 79 -15.77 -7.50 -16.73
CA GLU A 79 -16.50 -6.24 -16.53
C GLU A 79 -17.98 -6.51 -16.14
N ILE A 80 -18.68 -7.37 -16.90
CA ILE A 80 -20.06 -7.76 -16.62
C ILE A 80 -20.15 -8.47 -15.26
N LEU A 81 -19.21 -9.34 -14.93
CA LEU A 81 -19.18 -10.05 -13.66
C LEU A 81 -19.06 -9.06 -12.48
N MET A 82 -18.13 -8.10 -12.58
CA MET A 82 -17.91 -7.07 -11.57
C MET A 82 -19.12 -6.16 -11.41
N GLU A 83 -19.76 -5.74 -12.52
CA GLU A 83 -20.97 -4.94 -12.50
C GLU A 83 -22.13 -5.69 -11.76
N LYS A 84 -22.36 -6.94 -12.13
CA LYS A 84 -23.39 -7.77 -11.48
C LYS A 84 -23.09 -8.00 -10.00
N HIS A 85 -21.84 -8.25 -9.65
CA HIS A 85 -21.42 -8.43 -8.25
C HIS A 85 -21.62 -7.15 -7.45
N ALA A 86 -21.22 -6.02 -7.97
CA ALA A 86 -21.42 -4.72 -7.35
C ALA A 86 -22.92 -4.46 -7.15
N ARG A 87 -23.72 -4.67 -8.18
CA ARG A 87 -25.18 -4.49 -8.12
C ARG A 87 -25.85 -5.39 -7.10
N ALA A 88 -25.39 -6.61 -6.91
CA ALA A 88 -25.94 -7.55 -5.95
C ALA A 88 -25.52 -7.27 -4.50
N SER A 89 -24.40 -6.56 -4.28
CA SER A 89 -23.83 -6.36 -2.95
C SER A 89 -24.13 -4.98 -2.37
N TRP A 90 -23.69 -3.90 -3.04
CA TRP A 90 -23.82 -2.51 -2.54
C TRP A 90 -24.52 -1.57 -3.52
N SER A 91 -24.88 -2.06 -4.69
CA SER A 91 -25.56 -1.37 -5.79
C SER A 91 -24.67 -0.38 -6.54
N ASN A 92 -24.19 0.68 -5.92
CA ASN A 92 -23.30 1.69 -6.50
C ASN A 92 -22.55 2.44 -5.40
N ILE A 93 -21.48 3.12 -5.80
CA ILE A 93 -20.75 4.05 -4.92
C ILE A 93 -21.47 5.41 -4.91
N PRO A 94 -21.24 6.28 -3.89
CA PRO A 94 -21.86 7.60 -3.83
C PRO A 94 -21.44 8.48 -5.02
N ASN A 95 -22.42 9.12 -5.66
CA ASN A 95 -22.15 10.06 -6.78
C ASN A 95 -21.19 11.19 -6.38
N ALA A 96 -21.32 11.70 -5.16
CA ALA A 96 -20.40 12.72 -4.64
C ALA A 96 -18.94 12.27 -4.64
N ALA A 97 -18.68 10.97 -4.42
CA ALA A 97 -17.32 10.42 -4.47
C ALA A 97 -16.77 10.40 -5.91
N MET A 98 -17.62 10.05 -6.88
CA MET A 98 -17.24 10.05 -8.29
C MET A 98 -17.01 11.48 -8.80
N GLU A 99 -17.89 12.41 -8.45
CA GLU A 99 -17.75 13.82 -8.81
C GLU A 99 -16.50 14.45 -8.20
N ASN A 100 -16.21 14.16 -6.92
CA ASN A 100 -14.97 14.58 -6.28
C ASN A 100 -13.75 14.05 -7.02
N PHE A 101 -13.75 12.76 -7.41
CA PHE A 101 -12.67 12.18 -8.21
C PHE A 101 -12.46 12.95 -9.52
N VAL A 102 -13.53 13.21 -10.26
CA VAL A 102 -13.45 13.94 -11.55
C VAL A 102 -12.89 15.34 -11.32
N LYS A 103 -13.47 16.12 -10.41
CA LYS A 103 -13.04 17.50 -10.15
C LYS A 103 -11.58 17.60 -9.71
N VAL A 104 -11.17 16.77 -8.78
CA VAL A 104 -9.79 16.77 -8.26
C VAL A 104 -8.77 16.34 -9.30
N THR A 105 -9.16 15.46 -10.23
CA THR A 105 -8.24 14.98 -11.29
C THR A 105 -8.27 15.83 -12.56
N THR A 106 -9.20 16.79 -12.68
CA THR A 106 -9.35 17.66 -13.85
C THR A 106 -9.24 19.14 -13.46
N GLU A 107 -10.29 19.72 -12.87
CA GLU A 107 -10.41 21.15 -12.58
C GLU A 107 -9.40 21.64 -11.53
N HIS A 108 -9.15 20.83 -10.48
CA HIS A 108 -8.31 21.18 -9.34
C HIS A 108 -7.00 20.34 -9.26
N LYS A 109 -6.59 19.79 -10.39
CA LYS A 109 -5.43 18.86 -10.44
C LYS A 109 -4.15 19.46 -9.89
N ASP A 110 -3.82 20.68 -10.28
CA ASP A 110 -2.55 21.32 -9.89
C ASP A 110 -2.55 21.72 -8.41
N GLU A 111 -3.65 22.28 -7.92
CA GLU A 111 -3.83 22.61 -6.51
C GLU A 111 -3.73 21.36 -5.64
N PHE A 112 -4.43 20.29 -6.04
CA PHE A 112 -4.41 19.01 -5.36
C PHE A 112 -3.01 18.39 -5.33
N ASN A 113 -2.30 18.39 -6.47
CA ASN A 113 -0.95 17.85 -6.53
C ASN A 113 0.04 18.63 -5.67
N ALA A 114 -0.07 19.95 -5.63
CA ALA A 114 0.75 20.81 -4.77
C ALA A 114 0.50 20.53 -3.28
N GLU A 115 -0.77 20.34 -2.89
CA GLU A 115 -1.13 19.99 -1.52
C GLU A 115 -0.65 18.58 -1.15
N LYS A 116 -0.88 17.59 -2.02
CA LYS A 116 -0.43 16.20 -1.82
C LYS A 116 1.08 16.10 -1.65
N ALA A 117 1.86 16.87 -2.41
CA ALA A 117 3.31 16.87 -2.33
C ALA A 117 3.83 17.18 -0.90
N LYS A 118 3.15 18.06 -0.16
CA LYS A 118 3.49 18.38 1.24
C LYS A 118 3.35 17.14 2.15
N TYR A 119 2.30 16.36 1.95
CA TYR A 119 2.06 15.14 2.75
C TYR A 119 2.98 13.98 2.35
N VAL A 120 3.34 13.89 1.07
CA VAL A 120 4.36 12.93 0.61
C VAL A 120 5.72 13.26 1.24
N ASP A 121 6.11 14.54 1.27
CA ASP A 121 7.36 14.97 1.92
C ASP A 121 7.33 14.74 3.44
N LEU A 122 6.22 15.03 4.10
CA LEU A 122 6.05 14.75 5.52
C LEU A 122 6.18 13.24 5.83
N LEU A 123 5.59 12.39 4.99
CA LEU A 123 5.75 10.94 5.12
C LEU A 123 7.21 10.51 4.90
N ARG A 124 7.89 11.09 3.92
CA ARG A 124 9.31 10.86 3.66
C ARG A 124 10.17 11.16 4.88
N GLN A 125 9.97 12.32 5.52
CA GLN A 125 10.71 12.72 6.72
C GLN A 125 10.52 11.70 7.86
N ARG A 126 9.30 11.24 8.10
CA ARG A 126 8.98 10.21 9.11
C ARG A 126 9.72 8.90 8.83
N CYS A 127 9.68 8.47 7.57
CA CYS A 127 10.35 7.25 7.13
C CYS A 127 11.87 7.33 7.28
N GLU A 128 12.47 8.44 6.90
CA GLU A 128 13.91 8.67 6.99
C GLU A 128 14.39 8.64 8.45
N VAL A 129 13.69 9.30 9.36
CA VAL A 129 14.00 9.29 10.79
C VAL A 129 13.96 7.86 11.33
N PHE A 130 12.84 7.15 11.13
CA PHE A 130 12.69 5.79 11.65
C PHE A 130 13.72 4.82 11.07
N LYS A 131 13.95 4.86 9.76
CA LYS A 131 14.94 3.99 9.10
C LYS A 131 16.34 4.23 9.62
N LYS A 132 16.74 5.49 9.71
CA LYS A 132 18.08 5.84 10.23
C LYS A 132 18.28 5.25 11.61
N GLU A 133 17.34 5.44 12.53
CA GLU A 133 17.44 4.90 13.89
C GLU A 133 17.41 3.36 13.92
N ALA A 134 16.56 2.73 13.10
CA ALA A 134 16.47 1.28 13.01
C ALA A 134 17.78 0.66 12.51
N ASP A 135 18.40 1.28 11.50
CA ASP A 135 19.69 0.87 10.98
C ASP A 135 20.82 1.06 12.02
N GLU A 136 20.80 2.20 12.74
CA GLU A 136 21.79 2.51 13.81
C GLU A 136 21.73 1.54 14.98
N CYS A 137 20.51 1.15 15.42
CA CYS A 137 20.34 0.23 16.57
C CYS A 137 20.26 -1.24 16.16
N GLY A 138 20.29 -1.57 14.88
CA GLY A 138 20.15 -2.95 14.41
C GLY A 138 18.75 -3.54 14.62
N LEU A 139 17.70 -2.73 14.56
CA LEU A 139 16.32 -3.19 14.56
C LEU A 139 15.97 -3.73 13.16
N ALA A 140 15.87 -5.05 13.03
CA ALA A 140 15.64 -5.69 11.75
C ALA A 140 14.23 -5.41 11.21
N TYR A 141 14.12 -5.10 9.91
CA TYR A 141 12.85 -4.95 9.21
C TYR A 141 12.94 -5.58 7.80
N TYR A 142 11.78 -5.92 7.24
CA TYR A 142 11.69 -6.42 5.87
C TYR A 142 12.01 -5.32 4.86
N PRO A 143 12.41 -5.65 3.62
CA PRO A 143 12.76 -4.66 2.62
C PRO A 143 11.73 -3.54 2.54
N TYR A 144 12.15 -2.33 2.89
CA TYR A 144 11.32 -1.15 2.95
C TYR A 144 12.06 0.03 2.35
N LYS A 145 11.47 0.64 1.35
CA LYS A 145 12.00 1.82 0.69
C LYS A 145 11.23 3.07 1.11
N GLU A 146 9.93 3.01 0.99
CA GLU A 146 9.01 4.13 1.18
C GLU A 146 7.59 3.61 1.47
N GLY A 147 6.70 4.47 1.92
CA GLY A 147 5.28 4.15 2.11
C GLY A 147 4.82 4.28 3.55
N PHE A 148 3.56 3.95 3.79
CA PHE A 148 2.85 4.18 5.04
C PHE A 148 3.31 3.29 6.20
N PHE A 149 3.78 2.08 5.88
CA PHE A 149 4.02 1.03 6.86
C PHE A 149 5.40 0.41 6.67
N VAL A 150 6.14 0.26 7.75
CA VAL A 150 7.31 -0.61 7.83
C VAL A 150 6.96 -1.86 8.62
N THR A 151 7.51 -3.00 8.24
CA THR A 151 7.31 -4.25 8.98
C THR A 151 8.62 -4.70 9.60
N LEU A 152 8.67 -4.68 10.94
CA LEU A 152 9.78 -5.23 11.70
C LEU A 152 9.84 -6.75 11.51
N LYS A 153 11.04 -7.28 11.37
CA LYS A 153 11.26 -8.71 11.13
C LYS A 153 11.45 -9.45 12.46
N VAL A 154 10.52 -10.34 12.80
CA VAL A 154 10.60 -11.23 13.97
C VAL A 154 10.08 -12.60 13.55
N GLU A 155 10.99 -13.52 13.27
CA GLU A 155 10.65 -14.83 12.68
C GLU A 155 10.14 -15.86 13.68
N ASP A 156 10.53 -15.73 14.96
CA ASP A 156 10.06 -16.58 16.05
C ASP A 156 8.68 -16.13 16.53
N ASP A 157 7.70 -17.01 16.50
CA ASP A 157 6.30 -16.69 16.76
C ASP A 157 6.02 -16.40 18.26
N ASP A 158 6.76 -17.04 19.18
CA ASP A 158 6.66 -16.75 20.62
C ASP A 158 7.25 -15.38 20.95
N LEU A 159 8.46 -15.13 20.47
CA LEU A 159 9.10 -13.82 20.62
C LEU A 159 8.26 -12.69 19.98
N LEU A 160 7.67 -12.95 18.81
CA LEU A 160 6.79 -12.00 18.12
C LEU A 160 5.57 -11.64 18.98
N THR A 161 4.97 -12.62 19.63
CA THR A 161 3.80 -12.41 20.50
C THR A 161 4.19 -11.60 21.72
N ARG A 162 5.25 -12.02 22.44
CA ARG A 162 5.77 -11.33 23.63
C ARG A 162 6.20 -9.89 23.30
N PHE A 163 6.85 -9.69 22.15
CA PHE A 163 7.28 -8.36 21.71
C PHE A 163 6.08 -7.45 21.44
N HIS A 164 5.05 -7.95 20.76
CA HIS A 164 3.84 -7.17 20.52
C HIS A 164 3.14 -6.78 21.85
N GLU A 165 3.00 -7.72 22.77
CA GLU A 165 2.41 -7.48 24.09
C GLU A 165 3.22 -6.48 24.92
N ALA A 166 4.55 -6.61 24.90
CA ALA A 166 5.44 -5.69 25.61
C ALA A 166 5.38 -4.26 25.04
N MET A 167 5.22 -4.11 23.73
CA MET A 167 4.99 -2.79 23.11
C MET A 167 3.65 -2.20 23.52
N LEU A 168 2.57 -2.99 23.51
CA LEU A 168 1.25 -2.52 23.96
C LEU A 168 1.28 -2.07 25.42
N ALA A 169 2.02 -2.79 26.29
CA ALA A 169 2.20 -2.41 27.69
C ALA A 169 2.96 -1.08 27.88
N GLN A 170 3.63 -0.59 26.85
CA GLN A 170 4.32 0.70 26.82
C GLN A 170 3.64 1.74 25.91
N ASP A 171 2.35 1.58 25.64
CA ASP A 171 1.54 2.45 24.81
C ASP A 171 2.04 2.59 23.35
N ILE A 172 2.73 1.55 22.83
CA ILE A 172 3.15 1.47 21.43
C ILE A 172 2.18 0.55 20.68
N TYR A 173 1.18 1.15 20.04
CA TYR A 173 0.13 0.43 19.33
C TYR A 173 0.55 0.08 17.91
N THR A 174 0.74 -1.20 17.64
CA THR A 174 1.19 -1.77 16.37
C THR A 174 0.29 -2.93 15.94
N ILE A 175 0.54 -3.50 14.76
CA ILE A 175 -0.23 -4.64 14.28
C ILE A 175 0.69 -5.84 14.09
N LYS A 176 0.39 -6.94 14.79
CA LYS A 176 1.05 -8.23 14.56
C LYS A 176 0.62 -8.79 13.21
N VAL A 177 1.60 -9.13 12.37
CA VAL A 177 1.41 -9.79 11.08
C VAL A 177 2.23 -11.08 11.04
N ASN A 178 2.13 -11.84 9.95
CA ASN A 178 2.93 -13.06 9.83
C ASN A 178 4.44 -12.70 9.83
N LYS A 179 5.18 -13.31 10.78
CA LYS A 179 6.64 -13.13 10.97
C LYS A 179 7.08 -11.67 11.18
N GLY A 180 6.20 -10.82 11.71
CA GLY A 180 6.59 -9.43 11.95
C GLY A 180 5.57 -8.54 12.64
N ILE A 181 6.00 -7.31 12.87
CA ILE A 181 5.19 -6.23 13.44
C ILE A 181 5.10 -5.08 12.45
N ARG A 182 3.89 -4.74 12.03
CA ARG A 182 3.64 -3.59 11.15
C ARG A 182 3.52 -2.31 11.96
N VAL A 183 4.40 -1.36 11.66
CA VAL A 183 4.43 -0.02 12.25
C VAL A 183 3.87 1.00 11.25
N ALA A 184 2.88 1.78 11.67
CA ALA A 184 2.22 2.79 10.84
C ALA A 184 2.91 4.15 10.98
N LEU A 185 3.94 4.42 10.19
CA LEU A 185 4.66 5.70 10.22
C LEU A 185 3.78 6.87 9.78
N CYS A 186 2.79 6.61 8.94
CA CYS A 186 1.83 7.62 8.48
C CYS A 186 0.97 8.24 9.59
N SER A 187 0.81 7.57 10.73
CA SER A 187 -0.02 8.02 11.86
C SER A 187 0.74 8.81 12.92
N LEU A 188 2.05 8.97 12.77
CA LEU A 188 2.91 9.64 13.74
C LEU A 188 3.30 11.04 13.27
N SER A 189 3.66 11.93 14.18
CA SER A 189 4.42 13.13 13.81
C SER A 189 5.91 12.80 13.65
N VAL A 190 6.69 13.69 13.03
CA VAL A 190 8.15 13.48 12.88
C VAL A 190 8.82 13.35 14.25
N GLU A 191 8.40 14.18 15.22
CA GLU A 191 8.93 14.14 16.60
C GLU A 191 8.62 12.81 17.29
N LYS A 192 7.46 12.22 17.05
CA LYS A 192 7.09 10.89 17.58
C LYS A 192 7.82 9.74 16.91
N CYS A 193 8.35 9.96 15.72
CA CYS A 193 9.23 8.98 15.09
C CYS A 193 10.62 8.94 15.72
N GLN A 194 11.07 10.06 16.31
CA GLN A 194 12.36 10.17 16.97
C GLN A 194 12.42 9.29 18.23
N GLY A 195 13.45 8.47 18.33
CA GLY A 195 13.65 7.53 19.45
C GLY A 195 12.77 6.27 19.37
N LEU A 196 11.81 6.21 18.46
CA LEU A 196 10.85 5.10 18.41
C LEU A 196 11.54 3.76 18.06
N ALA A 197 12.43 3.75 17.09
CA ALA A 197 13.14 2.54 16.71
C ALA A 197 14.10 2.06 17.82
N PHE A 198 14.79 2.97 18.50
CA PHE A 198 15.60 2.65 19.67
C PHE A 198 14.77 2.03 20.78
N LYS A 199 13.62 2.62 21.11
CA LYS A 199 12.71 2.10 22.13
C LYS A 199 12.19 0.71 21.77
N MET A 200 11.80 0.50 20.53
CA MET A 200 11.35 -0.83 20.05
C MET A 200 12.48 -1.86 20.12
N LYS A 201 13.71 -1.46 19.80
CA LYS A 201 14.89 -2.35 19.90
C LYS A 201 15.18 -2.72 21.34
N GLU A 202 15.15 -1.77 22.28
CA GLU A 202 15.33 -2.01 23.71
C GLU A 202 14.30 -3.02 24.24
N ILE A 203 13.02 -2.85 23.90
CA ILE A 203 11.98 -3.81 24.27
C ILE A 203 12.27 -5.19 23.70
N LEU A 204 12.61 -5.29 22.44
CA LEU A 204 12.90 -6.57 21.78
C LEU A 204 14.09 -7.28 22.43
N ASP A 205 15.15 -6.54 22.78
CA ASP A 205 16.35 -7.12 23.39
C ASP A 205 16.12 -7.56 24.84
N SER A 206 15.22 -6.90 25.57
CA SER A 206 14.84 -7.31 26.94
C SER A 206 14.07 -8.65 27.00
N LEU A 207 13.60 -9.14 25.86
CA LEU A 207 12.81 -10.38 25.75
C LEU A 207 13.65 -11.59 25.28
N LYS A 208 14.89 -11.37 24.90
CA LYS A 208 15.81 -12.44 24.46
C LYS A 208 16.55 -13.05 25.63
#